data_2e19f1e99ca3ccd52abf4ef4f68081ab
#
_entry.id   2e19f1e99ca3ccd52abf4ef4f68081ab
#
_cell.length_a   1.000
_cell.length_b   1.000
_cell.length_c   1.000
_cell.angle_alpha   90.00
_cell.angle_beta   90.00
_cell.angle_gamma   90.00
#
_symmetry.space_group_name_H-M   'P 1'
#
loop_
_entity.id
_entity.type
_entity.pdbx_description
1 polymer ?
#
loop_
_entity_poly.entity_id
_entity_poly.type
_entity_poly.pdbx_seq_one_letter_code
_entity_poly.pdbx_strand_id
1 'polypeptide(L)'
;MSKWTDTAIKCIEDEAKALLDLIPLIDGDFDKTVEIILNCKGKLIVTGVGKSGHIGAKIAATLSSTGTPSFFINPLDVFHGDLGVIQHDDVVLAISNSGQTDELLRFLPYLLENHIPVIGMSGNPKSLLAQYATAHLNAAVSHEACPLGLAPT
;
A
#
# COMPACT_ATOMS: atom_id res chain seq x y z
N MET A 1 2.99 -37.45 -5.46
CA MET A 1 2.40 -36.71 -4.33
C MET A 1 0.90 -36.56 -4.54
N SER A 2 0.11 -36.18 -3.53
CA SER A 2 -1.32 -35.96 -3.77
C SER A 2 -1.55 -34.66 -4.53
N LYS A 3 -2.66 -34.57 -5.27
CA LYS A 3 -3.06 -33.35 -6.00
C LYS A 3 -3.01 -32.08 -5.13
N TRP A 4 -3.36 -32.20 -3.86
CA TRP A 4 -3.34 -31.07 -2.90
C TRP A 4 -1.93 -30.63 -2.53
N THR A 5 -1.02 -31.59 -2.32
CA THR A 5 0.40 -31.31 -2.05
C THR A 5 1.05 -30.60 -3.24
N ASP A 6 0.80 -31.08 -4.45
CA ASP A 6 1.37 -30.48 -5.66
C ASP A 6 0.83 -29.04 -5.87
N THR A 7 -0.46 -28.81 -5.59
CA THR A 7 -1.05 -27.46 -5.65
C THR A 7 -0.43 -26.54 -4.60
N ALA A 8 -0.22 -27.00 -3.37
CA ALA A 8 0.39 -26.19 -2.31
C ALA A 8 1.84 -25.82 -2.64
N ILE A 9 2.62 -26.78 -3.15
CA ILE A 9 4.01 -26.51 -3.58
C ILE A 9 4.02 -25.45 -4.67
N LYS A 10 3.18 -25.63 -5.70
CA LYS A 10 3.09 -24.65 -6.81
C LYS A 10 2.71 -23.26 -6.31
N CYS A 11 1.77 -23.14 -5.39
CA CYS A 11 1.37 -21.84 -4.83
C CYS A 11 2.57 -21.14 -4.15
N ILE A 12 3.33 -21.87 -3.33
CA ILE A 12 4.52 -21.35 -2.66
C ILE A 12 5.60 -20.92 -3.69
N GLU A 13 5.80 -21.70 -4.73
CA GLU A 13 6.76 -21.38 -5.79
C GLU A 13 6.34 -20.12 -6.57
N ASP A 14 5.06 -19.99 -6.91
CA ASP A 14 4.50 -18.83 -7.60
C ASP A 14 4.63 -17.56 -6.73
N GLU A 15 4.31 -17.63 -5.42
CA GLU A 15 4.48 -16.52 -4.48
C GLU A 15 5.97 -16.13 -4.31
N ALA A 16 6.86 -17.11 -4.15
CA ALA A 16 8.29 -16.86 -4.03
C ALA A 16 8.83 -16.17 -5.29
N LYS A 17 8.38 -16.64 -6.47
CA LYS A 17 8.76 -16.01 -7.74
C LYS A 17 8.24 -14.59 -7.83
N ALA A 18 6.99 -14.31 -7.44
CA ALA A 18 6.41 -12.98 -7.46
C ALA A 18 7.22 -12.01 -6.60
N LEU A 19 7.72 -12.43 -5.43
CA LEU A 19 8.61 -11.62 -4.59
C LEU A 19 9.94 -11.31 -5.29
N LEU A 20 10.56 -12.29 -5.97
CA LEU A 20 11.80 -12.06 -6.71
C LEU A 20 11.58 -11.13 -7.92
N ASP A 21 10.44 -11.21 -8.56
CA ASP A 21 10.05 -10.37 -9.70
C ASP A 21 9.81 -8.89 -9.28
N LEU A 22 9.69 -8.58 -7.98
CA LEU A 22 9.66 -7.20 -7.49
C LEU A 22 11.05 -6.53 -7.50
N ILE A 23 12.14 -7.28 -7.43
CA ILE A 23 13.50 -6.71 -7.33
C ILE A 23 13.78 -5.69 -8.45
N PRO A 24 13.49 -5.98 -9.73
CA PRO A 24 13.73 -5.00 -10.80
C PRO A 24 12.73 -3.83 -10.82
N LEU A 25 11.69 -3.87 -10.00
CA LEU A 25 10.70 -2.78 -9.86
C LEU A 25 11.08 -1.80 -8.74
N ILE A 26 12.06 -2.15 -7.91
CA ILE A 26 12.61 -1.25 -6.89
C ILE A 26 13.48 -0.22 -7.57
N ASP A 27 13.08 1.03 -7.47
CA ASP A 27 13.72 2.18 -8.13
C ASP A 27 13.94 3.35 -7.16
N GLY A 28 14.25 4.54 -7.67
CA GLY A 28 14.49 5.72 -6.87
C GLY A 28 13.29 6.19 -6.02
N ASP A 29 12.08 5.79 -6.37
CA ASP A 29 10.89 6.08 -5.55
C ASP A 29 10.89 5.26 -4.24
N PHE A 30 11.58 4.12 -4.19
CA PHE A 30 11.78 3.40 -2.94
C PHE A 30 12.65 4.21 -1.97
N ASP A 31 13.80 4.72 -2.42
CA ASP A 31 14.68 5.55 -1.61
C ASP A 31 13.95 6.82 -1.13
N LYS A 32 13.24 7.48 -2.05
CA LYS A 32 12.41 8.65 -1.75
C LYS A 32 11.32 8.34 -0.71
N THR A 33 10.69 7.18 -0.80
CA THR A 33 9.71 6.71 0.21
C THR A 33 10.34 6.60 1.58
N VAL A 34 11.52 5.96 1.67
CA VAL A 34 12.24 5.83 2.93
C VAL A 34 12.61 7.21 3.50
N GLU A 35 13.11 8.12 2.68
CA GLU A 35 13.44 9.49 3.10
C GLU A 35 12.21 10.25 3.60
N ILE A 36 11.07 10.16 2.91
CA ILE A 36 9.80 10.78 3.33
C ILE A 36 9.40 10.27 4.73
N ILE A 37 9.47 8.96 4.97
CA ILE A 37 9.09 8.36 6.25
C ILE A 37 10.08 8.76 7.36
N LEU A 38 11.38 8.72 7.10
CA LEU A 38 12.40 9.09 8.09
C LEU A 38 12.35 10.57 8.48
N ASN A 39 11.93 11.44 7.57
CA ASN A 39 11.80 12.87 7.81
C ASN A 39 10.41 13.28 8.35
N CYS A 40 9.47 12.35 8.46
CA CYS A 40 8.13 12.59 8.99
C CYS A 40 8.22 13.13 10.44
N LYS A 41 7.59 14.27 10.70
CA LYS A 41 7.56 14.88 12.04
C LYS A 41 6.32 14.48 12.85
N GLY A 42 5.28 14.04 12.16
CA GLY A 42 4.06 13.53 12.74
C GLY A 42 4.07 11.98 12.80
N LYS A 43 3.14 11.37 12.12
CA LYS A 43 2.96 9.92 12.07
C LYS A 43 2.72 9.45 10.64
N LEU A 44 3.01 8.18 10.38
CA LEU A 44 2.65 7.53 9.14
C LEU A 44 1.23 6.99 9.24
N ILE A 45 0.34 7.51 8.43
CA ILE A 45 -1.03 7.03 8.31
C ILE A 45 -1.09 6.05 7.17
N VAL A 46 -1.49 4.82 7.45
CA VAL A 46 -1.66 3.78 6.43
C VAL A 46 -3.14 3.64 6.11
N THR A 47 -3.48 3.58 4.84
CA THR A 47 -4.88 3.51 4.40
C THR A 47 -5.06 2.58 3.22
N GLY A 48 -6.22 1.94 3.12
CA GLY A 48 -6.58 1.02 2.06
C GLY A 48 -7.95 0.38 2.31
N VAL A 49 -8.60 -0.10 1.26
CA VAL A 49 -9.94 -0.70 1.33
C VAL A 49 -9.86 -2.23 1.29
N GLY A 50 -10.72 -2.90 2.04
CA GLY A 50 -10.85 -4.36 2.03
C GLY A 50 -9.56 -5.07 2.39
N LYS A 51 -9.07 -5.97 1.53
CA LYS A 51 -7.84 -6.76 1.80
C LYS A 51 -6.60 -5.87 1.87
N SER A 52 -6.51 -4.83 1.03
CA SER A 52 -5.45 -3.81 1.14
C SER A 52 -5.47 -3.11 2.50
N GLY A 53 -6.67 -2.87 3.06
CA GLY A 53 -6.82 -2.33 4.41
C GLY A 53 -6.30 -3.27 5.50
N HIS A 54 -6.57 -4.58 5.41
CA HIS A 54 -6.03 -5.55 6.37
C HIS A 54 -4.49 -5.62 6.34
N ILE A 55 -3.91 -5.59 5.14
CA ILE A 55 -2.45 -5.51 4.98
C ILE A 55 -1.93 -4.18 5.52
N GLY A 56 -2.60 -3.07 5.22
CA GLY A 56 -2.25 -1.75 5.72
C GLY A 56 -2.26 -1.66 7.25
N ALA A 57 -3.26 -2.22 7.89
CA ALA A 57 -3.34 -2.29 9.35
C ALA A 57 -2.17 -3.11 9.94
N LYS A 58 -1.79 -4.23 9.31
CA LYS A 58 -0.62 -5.03 9.70
C LYS A 58 0.68 -4.25 9.53
N ILE A 59 0.85 -3.51 8.43
CA ILE A 59 2.03 -2.67 8.17
C ILE A 59 2.13 -1.58 9.26
N ALA A 60 1.04 -0.85 9.52
CA ALA A 60 1.00 0.19 10.56
C ALA A 60 1.39 -0.35 11.94
N ALA A 61 0.82 -1.50 12.33
CA ALA A 61 1.16 -2.16 13.59
C ALA A 61 2.64 -2.57 13.67
N THR A 62 3.21 -3.07 12.58
CA THR A 62 4.62 -3.46 12.52
C THR A 62 5.52 -2.23 12.67
N LEU A 63 5.26 -1.16 11.91
CA LEU A 63 6.03 0.08 11.97
C LEU A 63 5.97 0.72 13.37
N SER A 64 4.78 0.78 13.99
CA SER A 64 4.63 1.26 15.35
C SER A 64 5.44 0.44 16.35
N SER A 65 5.46 -0.88 16.21
CA SER A 65 6.23 -1.76 17.12
C SER A 65 7.76 -1.64 16.95
N THR A 66 8.21 -1.10 15.82
CA THR A 66 9.62 -0.91 15.48
C THR A 66 10.10 0.54 15.57
N GLY A 67 9.27 1.44 16.13
CA GLY A 67 9.67 2.81 16.45
C GLY A 67 9.23 3.89 15.45
N THR A 68 8.49 3.54 14.39
CA THR A 68 7.88 4.52 13.49
C THR A 68 6.43 4.74 13.90
N PRO A 69 6.06 5.91 14.46
CA PRO A 69 4.69 6.19 14.86
C PRO A 69 3.72 6.03 13.67
N SER A 70 2.86 5.04 13.73
CA SER A 70 1.99 4.69 12.60
C SER A 70 0.65 4.16 13.08
N PHE A 71 -0.41 4.42 12.31
CA PHE A 71 -1.69 3.76 12.53
C PHE A 71 -2.49 3.66 11.22
N PHE A 72 -3.46 2.77 11.22
CA PHE A 72 -4.31 2.53 10.06
C PHE A 72 -5.61 3.34 10.17
N ILE A 73 -6.01 3.95 9.06
CA ILE A 73 -7.32 4.59 8.87
C ILE A 73 -8.04 3.93 7.68
N ASN A 74 -9.29 3.55 7.90
CA ASN A 74 -10.14 3.12 6.81
C ASN A 74 -10.61 4.35 6.00
N PRO A 75 -10.38 4.43 4.68
CA PRO A 75 -10.77 5.60 3.89
C PRO A 75 -12.28 5.85 3.85
N LEU A 76 -13.11 4.86 4.17
CA LEU A 76 -14.56 5.05 4.31
C LEU A 76 -14.91 5.91 5.55
N ASP A 77 -14.16 5.75 6.64
CA ASP A 77 -14.43 6.45 7.91
C ASP A 77 -13.90 7.88 7.89
N VAL A 78 -12.94 8.18 7.03
CA VAL A 78 -12.35 9.52 6.84
C VAL A 78 -13.42 10.58 6.59
N PHE A 79 -14.43 10.28 5.77
CA PHE A 79 -15.51 11.22 5.43
C PHE A 79 -16.59 11.31 6.52
N HIS A 80 -16.50 10.50 7.57
CA HIS A 80 -17.42 10.49 8.69
C HIS A 80 -16.83 11.11 9.97
N GLY A 81 -15.72 11.83 9.87
CA GLY A 81 -15.13 12.58 10.98
C GLY A 81 -13.66 12.31 11.25
N ASP A 82 -13.11 11.21 10.77
CA ASP A 82 -11.73 10.81 11.02
C ASP A 82 -10.69 11.65 10.25
N LEU A 83 -11.15 12.49 9.32
CA LEU A 83 -10.27 13.39 8.58
C LEU A 83 -9.44 14.31 9.50
N GLY A 84 -10.02 14.74 10.61
CA GLY A 84 -9.35 15.60 11.60
C GLY A 84 -8.18 14.96 12.34
N VAL A 85 -8.00 13.64 12.23
CA VAL A 85 -6.85 12.92 12.81
C VAL A 85 -5.58 13.18 12.01
N ILE A 86 -5.70 13.55 10.72
CA ILE A 86 -4.58 13.77 9.82
C ILE A 86 -4.10 15.22 9.97
N GLN A 87 -2.82 15.36 10.25
CA GLN A 87 -2.16 16.63 10.46
C GLN A 87 -1.17 16.94 9.32
N HIS A 88 -0.79 18.20 9.16
CA HIS A 88 0.13 18.64 8.10
C HIS A 88 1.55 18.08 8.24
N ASP A 89 1.95 17.60 9.42
CA ASP A 89 3.24 16.97 9.67
C ASP A 89 3.23 15.44 9.42
N ASP A 90 2.08 14.89 9.05
CA ASP A 90 1.90 13.46 8.79
C ASP A 90 2.31 13.08 7.36
N VAL A 91 2.49 11.79 7.15
CA VAL A 91 2.69 11.16 5.83
C VAL A 91 1.59 10.11 5.64
N VAL A 92 1.07 9.96 4.44
CA VAL A 92 0.05 8.94 4.13
C VAL A 92 0.63 7.87 3.21
N LEU A 93 0.54 6.59 3.60
CA LEU A 93 0.76 5.43 2.74
C LEU A 93 -0.60 4.89 2.30
N ALA A 94 -0.92 5.08 1.02
CA ALA A 94 -2.16 4.64 0.40
C ALA A 94 -1.94 3.35 -0.40
N ILE A 95 -2.66 2.28 -0.06
CA ILE A 95 -2.50 0.95 -0.66
C ILE A 95 -3.74 0.59 -1.47
N SER A 96 -3.54 0.33 -2.76
CA SER A 96 -4.58 -0.12 -3.68
C SER A 96 -3.98 -0.91 -4.83
N ASN A 97 -4.31 -2.18 -4.99
CA ASN A 97 -3.75 -3.00 -6.08
C ASN A 97 -4.00 -2.38 -7.46
N SER A 98 -5.23 -1.95 -7.75
CA SER A 98 -5.55 -1.26 -9.02
C SER A 98 -5.02 0.17 -9.09
N GLY A 99 -4.79 0.82 -7.94
CA GLY A 99 -4.53 2.25 -7.83
C GLY A 99 -5.68 3.14 -8.31
N GLN A 100 -6.92 2.56 -8.41
CA GLN A 100 -8.12 3.20 -8.92
C GLN A 100 -9.32 3.05 -7.96
N THR A 101 -9.06 2.74 -6.68
CA THR A 101 -10.11 2.58 -5.67
C THR A 101 -10.76 3.93 -5.39
N ASP A 102 -12.05 4.05 -5.66
CA ASP A 102 -12.79 5.33 -5.59
C ASP A 102 -12.68 6.00 -4.22
N GLU A 103 -12.79 5.25 -3.14
CA GLU A 103 -12.74 5.77 -1.77
C GLU A 103 -11.38 6.39 -1.46
N LEU A 104 -10.29 5.77 -1.94
CA LEU A 104 -8.95 6.34 -1.83
C LEU A 104 -8.80 7.58 -2.70
N LEU A 105 -9.25 7.53 -3.95
CA LEU A 105 -9.13 8.64 -4.88
C LEU A 105 -9.92 9.88 -4.42
N ARG A 106 -11.05 9.72 -3.74
CA ARG A 106 -11.80 10.83 -3.14
C ARG A 106 -11.06 11.51 -2.00
N PHE A 107 -10.18 10.77 -1.33
CA PHE A 107 -9.39 11.27 -0.22
C PHE A 107 -8.15 12.05 -0.67
N LEU A 108 -7.56 11.70 -1.82
CA LEU A 108 -6.32 12.30 -2.33
C LEU A 108 -6.38 13.84 -2.46
N PRO A 109 -7.45 14.47 -3.02
CA PRO A 109 -7.49 15.92 -3.15
C PRO A 109 -7.25 16.65 -1.82
N TYR A 110 -7.86 16.17 -0.74
CA TYR A 110 -7.64 16.76 0.58
C TYR A 110 -6.18 16.70 1.00
N LEU A 111 -5.49 15.58 0.78
CA LEU A 111 -4.08 15.42 1.12
C LEU A 111 -3.21 16.39 0.31
N LEU A 112 -3.48 16.49 -0.99
CA LEU A 112 -2.72 17.35 -1.91
C LEU A 112 -2.92 18.85 -1.58
N GLU A 113 -4.15 19.28 -1.34
CA GLU A 113 -4.49 20.65 -0.97
C GLU A 113 -3.84 21.08 0.35
N ASN A 114 -3.66 20.13 1.29
CA ASN A 114 -3.00 20.37 2.56
C ASN A 114 -1.50 20.05 2.55
N HIS A 115 -0.92 19.79 1.38
CA HIS A 115 0.51 19.48 1.19
C HIS A 115 1.01 18.29 2.01
N ILE A 116 0.13 17.33 2.30
CA ILE A 116 0.48 16.09 3.02
C ILE A 116 1.12 15.12 2.04
N PRO A 117 2.36 14.66 2.26
CA PRO A 117 3.02 13.72 1.36
C PRO A 117 2.24 12.40 1.27
N VAL A 118 2.04 11.92 0.05
CA VAL A 118 1.36 10.65 -0.23
C VAL A 118 2.36 9.67 -0.85
N ILE A 119 2.53 8.53 -0.21
CA ILE A 119 3.21 7.36 -0.78
C ILE A 119 2.11 6.47 -1.34
N GLY A 120 2.09 6.27 -2.66
CA GLY A 120 1.17 5.35 -3.32
C GLY A 120 1.80 3.96 -3.46
N MET A 121 1.10 2.90 -3.06
CA MET A 121 1.51 1.53 -3.34
C MET A 121 0.45 0.85 -4.19
N SER A 122 0.81 0.45 -5.42
CA SER A 122 -0.13 -0.23 -6.31
C SER A 122 0.56 -1.16 -7.31
N GLY A 123 -0.21 -2.06 -7.93
CA GLY A 123 0.23 -2.90 -9.03
C GLY A 123 0.17 -2.21 -10.40
N ASN A 124 -0.19 -0.93 -10.46
CA ASN A 124 -0.32 -0.20 -11.71
C ASN A 124 0.36 1.17 -11.66
N PRO A 125 1.58 1.31 -12.21
CA PRO A 125 2.33 2.57 -12.20
C PRO A 125 1.70 3.70 -13.03
N LYS A 126 0.65 3.40 -13.82
CA LYS A 126 -0.11 4.38 -14.60
C LYS A 126 -1.43 4.76 -13.94
N SER A 127 -1.71 4.24 -12.74
CA SER A 127 -2.93 4.54 -12.00
C SER A 127 -3.00 5.99 -11.53
N LEU A 128 -4.20 6.47 -11.21
CA LEU A 128 -4.38 7.79 -10.62
C LEU A 128 -3.64 7.92 -9.27
N LEU A 129 -3.65 6.87 -8.45
CA LEU A 129 -2.88 6.85 -7.22
C LEU A 129 -1.39 7.10 -7.48
N ALA A 130 -0.80 6.41 -8.48
CA ALA A 130 0.61 6.59 -8.84
C ALA A 130 0.90 8.00 -9.36
N GLN A 131 -0.02 8.59 -10.15
CA GLN A 131 0.15 9.93 -10.72
C GLN A 131 0.09 11.04 -9.67
N TYR A 132 -0.72 10.87 -8.63
CA TYR A 132 -0.91 11.87 -7.57
C TYR A 132 0.03 11.66 -6.38
N ALA A 133 0.67 10.50 -6.27
CA ALA A 133 1.59 10.20 -5.18
C ALA A 133 2.88 11.04 -5.26
N THR A 134 3.41 11.39 -4.10
CA THR A 134 4.75 12.02 -3.96
C THR A 134 5.85 11.03 -4.33
N ALA A 135 5.66 9.75 -3.99
CA ALA A 135 6.46 8.60 -4.39
C ALA A 135 5.55 7.40 -4.61
N HIS A 136 5.88 6.51 -5.55
CA HIS A 136 5.06 5.35 -5.88
C HIS A 136 5.85 4.04 -5.76
N LEU A 137 5.36 3.14 -4.92
CA LEU A 137 5.88 1.78 -4.79
C LEU A 137 5.11 0.85 -5.73
N ASN A 138 5.80 0.34 -6.74
CA ASN A 138 5.23 -0.60 -7.68
C ASN A 138 5.27 -2.03 -7.09
N ALA A 139 4.10 -2.55 -6.71
CA ALA A 139 3.91 -3.89 -6.16
C ALA A 139 3.19 -4.82 -7.15
N ALA A 140 3.44 -4.63 -8.45
CA ALA A 140 2.82 -5.44 -9.50
C ALA A 140 3.29 -6.90 -9.45
N VAL A 141 2.33 -7.81 -9.60
CA VAL A 141 2.60 -9.24 -9.81
C VAL A 141 2.12 -9.64 -11.20
N SER A 142 2.78 -10.62 -11.81
CA SER A 142 2.43 -11.09 -13.17
C SER A 142 1.08 -11.82 -13.20
N HIS A 143 0.74 -12.53 -12.13
CA HIS A 143 -0.52 -13.25 -11.92
C HIS A 143 -0.72 -13.52 -10.44
N GLU A 144 -1.95 -13.80 -10.05
CA GLU A 144 -2.27 -14.23 -8.69
C GLU A 144 -1.85 -15.69 -8.50
N ALA A 145 -1.23 -16.03 -7.35
CA ALA A 145 -0.85 -17.41 -7.01
C ALA A 145 -2.06 -18.32 -6.79
N CYS A 146 -3.24 -17.75 -6.60
CA CYS A 146 -4.49 -18.48 -6.50
C CYS A 146 -4.77 -19.26 -7.80
N PRO A 147 -4.97 -20.62 -7.74
CA PRO A 147 -5.24 -21.42 -8.95
C PRO A 147 -6.48 -21.00 -9.73
N LEU A 148 -7.40 -20.27 -9.10
CA LEU A 148 -8.62 -19.77 -9.70
C LEU A 148 -8.50 -18.27 -10.11
N GLY A 149 -7.38 -17.62 -9.80
CA GLY A 149 -7.19 -16.18 -10.05
C GLY A 149 -8.15 -15.27 -9.26
N LEU A 150 -8.67 -15.73 -8.11
CA LEU A 150 -9.69 -15.03 -7.33
C LEU A 150 -9.16 -14.39 -6.05
N ALA A 151 -8.10 -14.94 -5.49
CA ALA A 151 -7.49 -14.42 -4.27
C ALA A 151 -6.22 -13.64 -4.60
N PRO A 152 -6.00 -12.46 -4.02
CA PRO A 152 -4.77 -11.70 -4.23
C PRO A 152 -3.55 -12.41 -3.62
N THR A 153 -2.45 -12.28 -4.30
CA THR A 153 -1.13 -12.79 -3.89
C THR A 153 -0.56 -11.94 -2.78
#